data_3eaa0b5e4749f72d8ebcdad0b5c94473
#
_entry.id   3eaa0b5e4749f72d8ebcdad0b5c94473
#
_cell.length_a   1.000
_cell.length_b   1.000
_cell.length_c   1.000
_cell.angle_alpha   90.00
_cell.angle_beta   90.00
_cell.angle_gamma   90.00
#
_symmetry.space_group_name_H-M   'P 1'
#
loop_
_entity.id
_entity.type
_entity.pdbx_description
1 polymer ?
#
loop_
_entity_poly.entity_id
_entity_poly.type
_entity_poly.pdbx_seq_one_letter_code
_entity_poly.pdbx_strand_id
1 'polypeptide(L)'
;MTMLWYDASMEGVVLVLNQNYEPLNVCNLPRAFRLVFGERAEVLEYDHQVIRTPRADYRAPAVIRLQQQIKRPRPRVKLTRREIFARDSYTCQYCGRQSGDLTLDHVVPRHRGGSHTWDNLVTACKSCNHRKGGKLLDEAKLRLARRPIEPRCDVYSLFTPYLRDDRNGSWRSYLFLGH
;
A
#
# COMPACT_ATOMS: atom_id res chain seq x y z
N MET A 1 22.28 -31.90 -10.94
CA MET A 1 21.27 -32.08 -12.02
C MET A 1 19.97 -31.46 -11.53
N THR A 2 19.84 -30.16 -11.74
CA THR A 2 18.74 -29.30 -11.22
C THR A 2 17.60 -29.36 -12.23
N MET A 3 16.54 -30.09 -11.89
CA MET A 3 15.34 -30.16 -12.72
C MET A 3 14.58 -28.83 -12.67
N LEU A 4 14.70 -28.08 -13.72
CA LEU A 4 13.84 -26.95 -14.07
C LEU A 4 12.50 -27.49 -14.61
N TRP A 5 11.58 -27.82 -13.70
CA TRP A 5 10.16 -27.94 -14.05
C TRP A 5 9.47 -26.63 -13.69
N TYR A 6 9.72 -25.59 -14.46
CA TYR A 6 8.93 -24.38 -14.46
C TYR A 6 7.83 -24.59 -15.52
N ASP A 7 6.78 -25.31 -15.14
CA ASP A 7 5.61 -25.47 -15.98
C ASP A 7 4.78 -24.19 -15.94
N ALA A 8 4.38 -23.70 -17.11
CA ALA A 8 3.51 -22.52 -17.29
C ALA A 8 2.15 -22.65 -16.55
N SER A 9 1.85 -23.85 -16.02
CA SER A 9 0.67 -24.12 -15.19
C SER A 9 0.73 -23.57 -13.75
N MET A 10 1.88 -23.08 -13.30
CA MET A 10 2.04 -22.53 -11.93
C MET A 10 1.94 -21.00 -11.87
N GLU A 11 1.33 -20.38 -12.86
CA GLU A 11 1.02 -18.96 -12.84
C GLU A 11 -0.20 -18.70 -11.95
N GLY A 12 -0.06 -17.80 -11.00
CA GLY A 12 -1.13 -17.40 -10.10
C GLY A 12 -0.59 -16.77 -8.83
N VAL A 13 -1.44 -16.00 -8.21
CA VAL A 13 -1.16 -15.32 -6.95
C VAL A 13 -2.16 -15.77 -5.88
N VAL A 14 -1.69 -15.85 -4.66
CA VAL A 14 -2.45 -16.36 -3.52
C VAL A 14 -2.45 -15.30 -2.42
N LEU A 15 -3.62 -14.97 -1.90
CA LEU A 15 -3.75 -14.10 -0.75
C LEU A 15 -3.30 -14.83 0.51
N VAL A 16 -2.39 -14.22 1.25
CA VAL A 16 -1.93 -14.74 2.53
C VAL A 16 -2.53 -13.90 3.64
N LEU A 17 -3.30 -14.54 4.50
CA LEU A 17 -3.85 -13.96 5.71
C LEU A 17 -2.98 -14.33 6.91
N ASN A 18 -2.96 -13.46 7.88
CA ASN A 18 -2.41 -13.73 9.19
C ASN A 18 -3.36 -14.64 10.00
N GLN A 19 -2.92 -15.14 11.15
CA GLN A 19 -3.74 -15.97 12.03
C GLN A 19 -5.08 -15.30 12.42
N ASN A 20 -5.08 -13.98 12.58
CA ASN A 20 -6.26 -13.18 12.92
C ASN A 20 -7.09 -12.72 11.70
N TYR A 21 -6.90 -13.37 10.53
CA TYR A 21 -7.55 -13.05 9.26
C TYR A 21 -7.18 -11.68 8.65
N GLU A 22 -6.26 -10.93 9.24
CA GLU A 22 -5.78 -9.70 8.59
C GLU A 22 -4.99 -10.02 7.32
N PRO A 23 -5.23 -9.32 6.20
CA PRO A 23 -4.45 -9.48 4.99
C PRO A 23 -2.98 -9.14 5.24
N LEU A 24 -2.09 -10.08 4.93
CA LEU A 24 -0.68 -9.96 5.23
C LEU A 24 0.16 -9.69 3.98
N ASN A 25 -0.06 -10.45 2.93
CA ASN A 25 0.75 -10.41 1.71
C ASN A 25 0.07 -11.16 0.56
N VAL A 26 0.70 -11.05 -0.61
CA VAL A 26 0.42 -11.90 -1.76
C VAL A 26 1.67 -12.73 -2.06
N CYS A 27 1.50 -13.99 -2.38
CA CYS A 27 2.60 -14.85 -2.80
C CYS A 27 2.22 -15.64 -4.07
N ASN A 28 3.22 -16.25 -4.71
CA ASN A 28 3.00 -17.16 -5.84
C ASN A 28 2.57 -18.56 -5.38
N LEU A 29 2.00 -19.34 -6.27
CA LEU A 29 1.55 -20.70 -6.01
C LEU A 29 2.62 -21.61 -5.40
N PRO A 30 3.87 -21.68 -5.91
CA PRO A 30 4.91 -22.53 -5.31
C PRO A 30 5.19 -22.21 -3.83
N ARG A 31 5.11 -20.93 -3.46
CA ARG A 31 5.29 -20.51 -2.06
C ARG A 31 4.07 -20.89 -1.22
N ALA A 32 2.86 -20.72 -1.75
CA ALA A 32 1.63 -21.12 -1.07
C ALA A 32 1.64 -22.62 -0.77
N PHE A 33 1.94 -23.46 -1.75
CA PHE A 33 2.04 -24.91 -1.56
C PHE A 33 3.09 -25.30 -0.51
N ARG A 34 4.27 -24.64 -0.51
CA ARG A 34 5.30 -24.89 0.54
C ARG A 34 4.79 -24.55 1.93
N LEU A 35 3.97 -23.52 2.08
CA LEU A 35 3.38 -23.17 3.37
C LEU A 35 2.32 -24.16 3.80
N VAL A 36 1.47 -24.61 2.88
CA VAL A 36 0.38 -25.57 3.16
C VAL A 36 0.93 -26.96 3.45
N PHE A 37 1.79 -27.51 2.59
CA PHE A 37 2.39 -28.84 2.81
C PHE A 37 3.35 -28.87 4.00
N GLY A 38 3.92 -27.74 4.36
CA GLY A 38 4.74 -27.60 5.56
C GLY A 38 3.95 -27.31 6.84
N GLU A 39 2.63 -27.47 6.81
CA GLU A 39 1.72 -27.25 7.96
C GLU A 39 1.87 -25.86 8.62
N ARG A 40 2.28 -24.85 7.83
CA ARG A 40 2.42 -23.46 8.30
C ARG A 40 1.22 -22.59 7.94
N ALA A 41 0.40 -23.07 7.00
CA ALA A 41 -0.83 -22.40 6.56
C ALA A 41 -1.90 -23.42 6.24
N GLU A 42 -3.14 -23.03 6.39
CA GLU A 42 -4.31 -23.76 5.90
C GLU A 42 -4.90 -23.06 4.69
N VAL A 43 -5.56 -23.80 3.82
CA VAL A 43 -6.27 -23.25 2.67
C VAL A 43 -7.68 -22.89 3.09
N LEU A 44 -8.07 -21.63 2.90
CA LEU A 44 -9.43 -21.16 3.13
C LEU A 44 -10.28 -21.21 1.87
N GLU A 45 -9.68 -20.86 0.73
CA GLU A 45 -10.34 -20.86 -0.58
C GLU A 45 -9.44 -21.47 -1.65
N TYR A 46 -10.04 -22.21 -2.57
CA TYR A 46 -9.39 -22.77 -3.73
C TYR A 46 -9.78 -22.01 -4.99
N ASP A 47 -8.84 -21.85 -5.92
CA ASP A 47 -9.10 -21.45 -7.29
C ASP A 47 -9.70 -22.62 -8.10
N HIS A 48 -10.26 -22.33 -9.26
CA HIS A 48 -10.70 -23.35 -10.23
C HIS A 48 -9.53 -24.07 -10.90
N GLN A 49 -8.33 -23.50 -10.83
CA GLN A 49 -7.13 -24.08 -11.42
C GLN A 49 -6.71 -25.37 -10.71
N VAL A 50 -6.41 -26.40 -11.52
CA VAL A 50 -5.85 -27.67 -11.05
C VAL A 50 -4.41 -27.78 -11.52
N ILE A 51 -3.51 -27.99 -10.58
CA ILE A 51 -2.09 -28.24 -10.84
C ILE A 51 -1.87 -29.73 -10.93
N ARG A 52 -1.58 -30.19 -12.13
CA ARG A 52 -1.29 -31.61 -12.38
C ARG A 52 0.16 -31.92 -12.12
N THR A 53 0.42 -32.95 -11.33
CA THR A 53 1.77 -33.45 -11.08
C THR A 53 1.82 -34.96 -11.42
N PRO A 54 3.02 -35.54 -11.61
CA PRO A 54 3.13 -36.98 -11.90
C PRO A 54 2.58 -37.90 -10.79
N ARG A 55 2.38 -37.35 -9.56
CA ARG A 55 1.94 -38.15 -8.41
C ARG A 55 0.48 -37.89 -8.02
N ALA A 56 -0.03 -36.67 -8.23
CA ALA A 56 -1.39 -36.30 -7.86
C ALA A 56 -1.77 -34.95 -8.46
N ASP A 57 -3.08 -34.72 -8.57
CA ASP A 57 -3.64 -33.44 -8.96
C ASP A 57 -3.98 -32.62 -7.69
N TYR A 58 -3.60 -31.34 -7.68
CA TYR A 58 -3.84 -30.42 -6.57
C TYR A 58 -4.65 -29.22 -7.02
N ARG A 59 -5.69 -28.87 -6.30
CA ARG A 59 -6.38 -27.61 -6.52
C ARG A 59 -5.49 -26.46 -6.07
N ALA A 60 -5.38 -25.41 -6.89
CA ALA A 60 -4.59 -24.23 -6.55
C ALA A 60 -5.25 -23.49 -5.40
N PRO A 61 -4.53 -23.11 -4.33
CA PRO A 61 -5.06 -22.24 -3.29
C PRO A 61 -5.24 -20.82 -3.83
N ALA A 62 -6.37 -20.19 -3.54
CA ALA A 62 -6.63 -18.77 -3.80
C ALA A 62 -6.36 -17.92 -2.56
N VAL A 63 -6.73 -18.44 -1.38
CA VAL A 63 -6.54 -17.78 -0.08
C VAL A 63 -6.00 -18.79 0.93
N ILE A 64 -4.92 -18.43 1.61
CA ILE A 64 -4.33 -19.21 2.70
C ILE A 64 -4.24 -18.38 3.98
N ARG A 65 -4.40 -19.01 5.13
CA ARG A 65 -4.24 -18.41 6.46
C ARG A 65 -3.04 -19.03 7.17
N LEU A 66 -2.17 -18.19 7.71
CA LEU A 66 -1.04 -18.66 8.52
C LEU A 66 -1.54 -19.20 9.87
N GLN A 67 -0.92 -20.28 10.34
CA GLN A 67 -1.22 -20.84 11.66
C GLN A 67 -0.60 -20.03 12.79
N GLN A 68 0.44 -19.26 12.51
CA GLN A 68 1.10 -18.41 13.49
C GLN A 68 0.92 -16.93 13.18
N GLN A 69 0.72 -16.14 14.23
CA GLN A 69 0.62 -14.69 14.12
C GLN A 69 1.97 -14.07 13.78
N ILE A 70 2.05 -13.40 12.62
CA ILE A 70 3.21 -12.62 12.23
C ILE A 70 2.98 -11.15 12.61
N LYS A 71 3.80 -10.66 13.54
CA LYS A 71 3.83 -9.22 13.85
C LYS A 71 4.60 -8.48 12.76
N ARG A 72 3.92 -7.66 11.97
CA ARG A 72 4.58 -6.73 11.02
C ARG A 72 4.40 -5.30 11.47
N PRO A 73 5.41 -4.44 11.29
CA PRO A 73 5.20 -3.01 11.42
C PRO A 73 4.16 -2.58 10.39
N ARG A 74 3.26 -1.66 10.79
CA ARG A 74 2.29 -1.11 9.85
C ARG A 74 3.02 -0.49 8.66
N PRO A 75 2.59 -0.77 7.43
CA PRO A 75 3.19 -0.14 6.27
C PRO A 75 3.02 1.37 6.37
N ARG A 76 4.07 2.11 5.99
CA ARG A 76 4.06 3.56 5.97
C ARG A 76 3.99 4.06 4.55
N VAL A 77 3.27 5.13 4.33
CA VAL A 77 3.25 5.81 3.04
C VAL A 77 4.63 6.45 2.82
N LYS A 78 5.25 6.17 1.67
CA LYS A 78 6.54 6.80 1.33
C LYS A 78 6.34 8.30 1.14
N LEU A 79 7.20 9.11 1.75
CA LEU A 79 7.19 10.56 1.57
C LEU A 79 7.63 10.91 0.15
N THR A 80 6.67 11.16 -0.73
CA THR A 80 6.89 11.57 -2.10
C THR A 80 6.05 12.80 -2.45
N ARG A 81 6.45 13.55 -3.47
CA ARG A 81 5.67 14.68 -3.98
C ARG A 81 4.23 14.29 -4.32
N ARG A 82 4.05 13.15 -4.99
CA ARG A 82 2.73 12.62 -5.38
C ARG A 82 1.85 12.37 -4.17
N GLU A 83 2.40 11.73 -3.14
CA GLU A 83 1.65 11.38 -1.94
C GLU A 83 1.30 12.62 -1.10
N ILE A 84 2.17 13.63 -1.07
CA ILE A 84 1.84 14.92 -0.40
C ILE A 84 0.70 15.61 -1.16
N PHE A 85 0.75 15.65 -2.49
CA PHE A 85 -0.34 16.22 -3.29
C PHE A 85 -1.64 15.46 -3.09
N ALA A 86 -1.61 14.12 -3.05
CA ALA A 86 -2.78 13.28 -2.80
C ALA A 86 -3.36 13.52 -1.40
N ARG A 87 -2.52 13.57 -0.34
CA ARG A 87 -2.92 13.92 1.03
C ARG A 87 -3.66 15.26 1.10
N ASP A 88 -3.17 16.24 0.38
CA ASP A 88 -3.70 17.61 0.36
C ASP A 88 -4.81 17.79 -0.70
N SER A 89 -5.29 16.69 -1.31
CA SER A 89 -6.33 16.67 -2.34
C SER A 89 -6.01 17.61 -3.51
N TYR A 90 -4.73 17.67 -3.92
CA TYR A 90 -4.22 18.56 -4.97
C TYR A 90 -4.63 20.03 -4.78
N THR A 91 -4.69 20.48 -3.53
CA THR A 91 -5.16 21.81 -3.14
C THR A 91 -4.08 22.58 -2.40
N CYS A 92 -3.89 23.84 -2.74
CA CYS A 92 -2.96 24.72 -2.01
C CYS A 92 -3.40 24.88 -0.56
N GLN A 93 -2.54 24.50 0.39
CA GLN A 93 -2.86 24.56 1.83
C GLN A 93 -2.85 25.99 2.41
N TYR A 94 -2.47 26.98 1.61
CA TYR A 94 -2.48 28.39 2.03
C TYR A 94 -3.72 29.16 1.53
N CYS A 95 -4.15 28.96 0.31
CA CYS A 95 -5.27 29.71 -0.28
C CYS A 95 -6.47 28.85 -0.71
N GLY A 96 -6.41 27.52 -0.55
CA GLY A 96 -7.49 26.61 -0.90
C GLY A 96 -7.69 26.39 -2.41
N ARG A 97 -6.87 26.99 -3.27
CA ARG A 97 -7.03 26.88 -4.73
C ARG A 97 -6.54 25.52 -5.23
N GLN A 98 -7.33 24.88 -6.07
CA GLN A 98 -6.87 23.79 -6.92
C GLN A 98 -6.23 24.41 -8.17
N SER A 99 -5.00 23.99 -8.49
CA SER A 99 -4.22 24.55 -9.61
C SER A 99 -3.36 23.47 -10.21
N GLY A 100 -3.14 23.51 -11.51
CA GLY A 100 -2.16 22.68 -12.20
C GLY A 100 -0.71 23.00 -11.82
N ASP A 101 -0.44 24.19 -11.26
CA ASP A 101 0.88 24.69 -10.89
C ASP A 101 1.18 24.50 -9.40
N LEU A 102 1.05 23.26 -8.92
CA LEU A 102 1.34 22.92 -7.53
C LEU A 102 2.83 22.63 -7.31
N THR A 103 3.32 23.08 -6.17
CA THR A 103 4.68 22.87 -5.68
C THR A 103 4.64 22.31 -4.26
N LEU A 104 5.79 21.77 -3.80
CA LEU A 104 5.99 21.48 -2.39
C LEU A 104 6.59 22.69 -1.69
N ASP A 105 6.11 22.97 -0.50
CA ASP A 105 6.69 23.97 0.39
C ASP A 105 6.98 23.39 1.77
N HIS A 106 8.07 23.84 2.39
CA HIS A 106 8.40 23.53 3.78
C HIS A 106 7.74 24.57 4.70
N VAL A 107 6.84 24.16 5.58
CA VAL A 107 6.16 25.04 6.54
C VAL A 107 7.20 25.84 7.33
N VAL A 108 8.14 25.15 7.96
CA VAL A 108 9.38 25.73 8.50
C VAL A 108 10.46 25.59 7.43
N PRO A 109 11.03 26.69 6.94
CA PRO A 109 12.05 26.62 5.87
C PRO A 109 13.29 25.80 6.26
N ARG A 110 13.90 25.13 5.30
CA ARG A 110 15.09 24.28 5.57
C ARG A 110 16.24 25.01 6.21
N HIS A 111 16.53 26.25 5.78
CA HIS A 111 17.59 27.07 6.35
C HIS A 111 17.30 27.53 7.78
N ARG A 112 16.07 27.36 8.25
CA ARG A 112 15.64 27.62 9.64
C ARG A 112 15.43 26.32 10.44
N GLY A 113 16.03 25.21 10.00
CA GLY A 113 15.96 23.92 10.68
C GLY A 113 14.74 23.08 10.32
N GLY A 114 13.95 23.46 9.32
CA GLY A 114 12.80 22.68 8.86
C GLY A 114 13.21 21.35 8.24
N SER A 115 12.65 20.27 8.77
CA SER A 115 12.91 18.89 8.31
C SER A 115 12.12 18.55 7.04
N HIS A 116 12.60 17.52 6.30
CA HIS A 116 11.89 16.98 5.14
C HIS A 116 11.00 15.82 5.60
N THR A 117 9.89 16.16 6.27
CA THR A 117 8.98 15.23 6.94
C THR A 117 7.52 15.53 6.61
N TRP A 118 6.63 14.59 6.88
CA TRP A 118 5.20 14.71 6.62
C TRP A 118 4.55 15.92 7.31
N ASP A 119 4.99 16.25 8.50
CA ASP A 119 4.49 17.34 9.34
C ASP A 119 5.01 18.73 8.94
N ASN A 120 6.03 18.78 8.09
CA ASN A 120 6.65 20.01 7.61
C ASN A 120 6.49 20.28 6.12
N LEU A 121 5.90 19.36 5.35
CA LEU A 121 5.70 19.51 3.89
C LEU A 121 4.23 19.68 3.56
N VAL A 122 3.93 20.67 2.72
CA VAL A 122 2.57 20.94 2.25
C VAL A 122 2.53 21.23 0.75
N THR A 123 1.35 21.01 0.17
CA THR A 123 1.05 21.44 -1.19
C THR A 123 0.80 22.94 -1.21
N ALA A 124 1.47 23.65 -2.09
CA ALA A 124 1.29 25.08 -2.29
C ALA A 124 1.20 25.42 -3.80
N CYS A 125 0.39 26.38 -4.19
CA CYS A 125 0.49 26.95 -5.53
C CYS A 125 1.76 27.81 -5.63
N LYS A 126 2.30 27.96 -6.85
CA LYS A 126 3.54 28.76 -7.08
C LYS A 126 3.47 30.17 -6.48
N SER A 127 2.32 30.82 -6.60
CA SER A 127 2.09 32.18 -6.08
C SER A 127 2.22 32.26 -4.56
N CYS A 128 1.54 31.36 -3.81
CA CYS A 128 1.65 31.32 -2.36
C CYS A 128 3.04 30.89 -1.88
N ASN A 129 3.65 29.91 -2.56
CA ASN A 129 5.01 29.46 -2.26
C ASN A 129 6.03 30.60 -2.46
N HIS A 130 5.94 31.34 -3.56
CA HIS A 130 6.78 32.50 -3.81
C HIS A 130 6.57 33.60 -2.76
N ARG A 131 5.31 33.93 -2.42
CA ARG A 131 5.00 34.93 -1.39
C ARG A 131 5.54 34.53 -0.02
N LYS A 132 5.51 33.25 0.34
CA LYS A 132 6.09 32.75 1.58
C LYS A 132 7.61 32.83 1.55
N GLY A 133 8.23 32.41 0.44
CA GLY A 133 9.68 32.41 0.32
C GLY A 133 10.34 31.65 1.47
N GLY A 134 11.41 32.20 2.03
CA GLY A 134 12.10 31.65 3.20
C GLY A 134 11.55 32.07 4.56
N LYS A 135 10.33 32.63 4.62
CA LYS A 135 9.71 33.16 5.83
C LYS A 135 8.96 32.08 6.60
N LEU A 136 8.78 32.26 7.90
CA LEU A 136 7.80 31.52 8.70
C LEU A 136 6.37 31.94 8.34
N LEU A 137 5.38 31.16 8.73
CA LEU A 137 3.97 31.43 8.41
C LEU A 137 3.51 32.80 8.91
N ASP A 138 3.86 33.14 10.13
CA ASP A 138 3.47 34.41 10.76
C ASP A 138 4.12 35.61 10.05
N GLU A 139 5.41 35.49 9.69
CA GLU A 139 6.13 36.53 8.94
C GLU A 139 5.54 36.72 7.54
N ALA A 140 5.08 35.66 6.90
CA ALA A 140 4.45 35.69 5.60
C ALA A 140 2.96 36.03 5.63
N LYS A 141 2.39 36.18 6.83
CA LYS A 141 0.94 36.35 7.06
C LYS A 141 0.12 35.28 6.35
N LEU A 142 0.60 34.01 6.41
CA LEU A 142 -0.07 32.85 5.86
C LEU A 142 -0.56 31.94 6.97
N ARG A 143 -1.66 31.25 6.70
CA ARG A 143 -2.21 30.21 7.58
C ARG A 143 -2.38 28.92 6.78
N LEU A 144 -2.21 27.79 7.46
CA LEU A 144 -2.50 26.49 6.88
C LEU A 144 -4.00 26.18 7.00
N ALA A 145 -4.58 25.65 5.93
CA ALA A 145 -5.95 25.14 5.96
C ALA A 145 -6.09 23.93 6.89
N ARG A 146 -5.05 23.08 6.95
CA ARG A 146 -4.97 21.92 7.85
C ARG A 146 -3.54 21.73 8.33
N ARG A 147 -3.39 21.19 9.53
CA ARG A 147 -2.08 20.74 10.03
C ARG A 147 -1.62 19.55 9.19
N PRO A 148 -0.42 19.58 8.59
CA PRO A 148 0.12 18.45 7.87
C PRO A 148 0.45 17.31 8.83
N ILE A 149 -0.03 16.13 8.52
CA ILE A 149 0.22 14.88 9.26
C ILE A 149 0.58 13.77 8.29
N GLU A 150 1.26 12.73 8.76
CA GLU A 150 1.50 11.51 7.98
C GLU A 150 0.17 10.82 7.68
N PRO A 151 -0.14 10.53 6.41
CA PRO A 151 -1.36 9.80 6.07
C PRO A 151 -1.28 8.37 6.59
N ARG A 152 -2.38 7.85 7.06
CA ARG A 152 -2.46 6.42 7.42
C ARG A 152 -2.37 5.59 6.14
N CYS A 153 -1.53 4.57 6.15
CA CYS A 153 -1.52 3.60 5.07
C CYS A 153 -2.77 2.73 5.19
N ASP A 154 -3.59 2.76 4.15
CA ASP A 154 -4.65 1.77 3.99
C ASP A 154 -4.00 0.47 3.49
N VAL A 155 -3.93 -0.52 4.38
CA VAL A 155 -3.33 -1.83 4.06
C VAL A 155 -4.08 -2.49 2.90
N TYR A 156 -5.38 -2.29 2.81
CA TYR A 156 -6.21 -2.90 1.77
C TYR A 156 -5.89 -2.36 0.37
N SER A 157 -5.45 -1.11 0.27
CA SER A 157 -5.03 -0.51 -1.00
C SER A 157 -3.86 -1.25 -1.66
N LEU A 158 -3.05 -1.98 -0.89
CA LEU A 158 -1.95 -2.81 -1.40
C LEU A 158 -2.44 -4.00 -2.23
N PHE A 159 -3.66 -4.44 -2.02
CA PHE A 159 -4.26 -5.59 -2.69
C PHE A 159 -5.14 -5.19 -3.88
N THR A 160 -5.52 -3.90 -3.98
CA THR A 160 -6.38 -3.38 -5.07
C THR A 160 -5.89 -3.74 -6.48
N PRO A 161 -4.57 -3.68 -6.81
CA PRO A 161 -4.09 -4.07 -8.14
C PRO A 161 -4.44 -5.51 -8.51
N TYR A 162 -4.47 -6.42 -7.55
CA TYR A 162 -4.77 -7.84 -7.76
C TYR A 162 -6.26 -8.11 -7.95
N LEU A 163 -7.14 -7.25 -7.42
CA LEU A 163 -8.60 -7.38 -7.55
C LEU A 163 -9.12 -7.03 -8.95
N ARG A 164 -8.25 -6.57 -9.85
CA ARG A 164 -8.57 -6.37 -11.27
C ARG A 164 -8.64 -7.68 -12.05
N ASP A 165 -8.01 -8.72 -11.55
CA ASP A 165 -8.09 -10.08 -12.11
C ASP A 165 -9.29 -10.77 -11.46
N ASP A 166 -10.25 -11.20 -12.29
CA ASP A 166 -11.49 -11.85 -11.83
C ASP A 166 -11.22 -13.16 -11.07
N ARG A 167 -10.09 -13.83 -11.35
CA ARG A 167 -9.65 -15.01 -10.60
C ARG A 167 -9.50 -14.76 -9.11
N ASN A 168 -9.18 -13.53 -8.73
CA ASN A 168 -9.01 -13.10 -7.34
C ASN A 168 -10.31 -12.58 -6.70
N GLY A 169 -11.45 -12.82 -7.31
CA GLY A 169 -12.76 -12.34 -6.84
C GLY A 169 -13.09 -12.78 -5.41
N SER A 170 -12.71 -14.01 -5.04
CA SER A 170 -12.89 -14.55 -3.67
C SER A 170 -12.15 -13.76 -2.58
N TRP A 171 -11.10 -13.02 -2.93
CA TRP A 171 -10.34 -12.21 -1.97
C TRP A 171 -11.16 -11.07 -1.38
N ARG A 172 -12.21 -10.61 -2.07
CA ARG A 172 -13.06 -9.51 -1.63
C ARG A 172 -13.67 -9.77 -0.26
N SER A 173 -14.08 -11.01 0.01
CA SER A 173 -14.64 -11.40 1.32
C SER A 173 -13.67 -11.19 2.48
N TYR A 174 -12.36 -11.24 2.22
CA TYR A 174 -11.31 -11.09 3.23
C TYR A 174 -10.73 -9.69 3.29
N LEU A 175 -10.87 -8.90 2.21
CA LEU A 175 -10.31 -7.56 2.13
C LEU A 175 -11.27 -6.47 2.63
N PHE A 176 -12.58 -6.74 2.68
CA PHE A 176 -13.60 -5.76 3.08
C PHE A 176 -14.31 -6.08 4.40
N LEU A 177 -13.86 -7.09 5.15
CA LEU A 177 -14.43 -7.47 6.46
C LEU A 177 -13.99 -6.56 7.63
N GLY A 178 -13.39 -5.42 7.37
CA GLY A 178 -12.79 -4.52 8.37
C GLY A 178 -13.45 -3.15 8.49
N HIS A 179 -14.77 -3.07 8.31
CA HIS A 179 -15.53 -1.82 8.59
C HIS A 179 -16.66 -2.08 9.54
#